data_038b13d920ef19d79d24dae912d1cd31
#
_entry.id   038b13d920ef19d79d24dae912d1cd31
#
_cell.length_a   1.000
_cell.length_b   1.000
_cell.length_c   1.000
_cell.angle_alpha   90.00
_cell.angle_beta   90.00
_cell.angle_gamma   90.00
#
_symmetry.space_group_name_H-M   'P 1'
#
loop_
_entity.id
_entity.type
_entity.pdbx_description
1 polymer ?
#
loop_
_entity_poly.entity_id
_entity_poly.type
_entity_poly.pdbx_seq_one_letter_code
_entity_poly.pdbx_strand_id
1 'polypeptide(L)'
;MAEITKFEPGAQQTPRWFWLVFFALTVFVYFFGLTLPLLGPDEPRYAEVGREMFLRNDWITPTLGGFNWFEKPALLYWLEIVSYQIFGVNEFAARCGPALCGLGTIISVWLLCRKATSNSDFANWSALVAASTVGIIAFSRGASFDIVVTFPLTAAMAGFIIYRARDGSRSLPLVCFYFFIGVALLAKGLIGLLFPIGIIILYHVFVWRLPDKRFLLSLSWGFPIILVVAASWYLPMYLRHGETFIDEFIIQQHFQRFLSNKYQHPQPFIFFFWVLPLMTIPWLPFLLISLGQTIRGFVKRIRKVSETSDGSLKASVDGVVEIQTRSSPLVKICYAWVLIPLLFFSLSGSKLPGYILPAVVPAVILAAIQIYRLQGKSETIRRLVLTAAIATFVVVICSLIFVVPRFARHETVKGLIATANADGYNDLPVAGFIVASHNAEFYADGRLLRDSDGRQHRFGSVSELKEYVDLHSDRPLLILSPLELVHHLTNSELIRTDVLEDNGEVAIVLVRRR
;
A
#
# COMPACT_ATOMS: atom_id res chain seq x y z
N MET A 1 -8.01 -34.32 1.25
CA MET A 1 -7.46 -33.07 1.82
C MET A 1 -6.65 -33.27 3.12
N ALA A 2 -6.40 -34.49 3.55
CA ALA A 2 -5.68 -34.82 4.79
C ALA A 2 -4.14 -34.76 4.68
N GLU A 3 -3.59 -34.29 3.58
CA GLU A 3 -2.15 -34.14 3.34
C GLU A 3 -1.71 -32.69 3.12
N ILE A 4 -2.40 -31.72 3.73
CA ILE A 4 -1.77 -30.41 3.94
C ILE A 4 -0.73 -30.67 5.02
N THR A 5 0.45 -31.10 4.54
CA THR A 5 1.69 -31.23 5.32
C THR A 5 1.43 -31.44 6.81
N LYS A 6 1.56 -32.66 7.30
CA LYS A 6 1.96 -32.91 8.67
C LYS A 6 3.27 -32.16 8.86
N PHE A 7 3.16 -30.86 9.22
CA PHE A 7 4.29 -30.12 9.77
C PHE A 7 4.56 -30.83 11.11
N GLU A 8 5.58 -31.64 11.14
CA GLU A 8 6.01 -32.21 12.42
C GLU A 8 6.33 -31.03 13.34
N PRO A 9 5.75 -30.98 14.54
CA PRO A 9 6.05 -29.91 15.46
C PRO A 9 7.57 -29.90 15.68
N GLY A 10 8.20 -28.75 15.42
CA GLY A 10 9.63 -28.58 15.68
C GLY A 10 9.91 -28.93 17.14
N ALA A 11 11.03 -29.58 17.43
CA ALA A 11 11.38 -30.17 18.70
C ALA A 11 11.37 -29.21 19.92
N GLN A 12 11.29 -27.89 19.71
CA GLN A 12 11.17 -26.88 20.76
C GLN A 12 10.08 -25.87 20.42
N GLN A 13 9.01 -25.84 21.19
CA GLN A 13 7.96 -24.84 21.07
C GLN A 13 8.46 -23.49 21.60
N THR A 14 8.27 -22.42 20.80
CA THR A 14 8.54 -21.05 21.25
C THR A 14 7.56 -20.70 22.38
N PRO A 15 8.02 -20.19 23.53
CA PRO A 15 7.17 -19.89 24.69
C PRO A 15 6.03 -18.91 24.32
N ARG A 16 4.87 -19.08 24.93
CA ARG A 16 3.68 -18.24 24.68
C ARG A 16 3.96 -16.75 24.99
N TRP A 17 4.71 -16.47 26.06
CA TRP A 17 5.06 -15.12 26.45
C TRP A 17 5.85 -14.38 25.36
N PHE A 18 6.73 -15.11 24.63
CA PHE A 18 7.50 -14.53 23.51
C PHE A 18 6.55 -13.97 22.43
N TRP A 19 5.53 -14.73 22.06
CA TRP A 19 4.56 -14.29 21.05
C TRP A 19 3.77 -13.06 21.50
N LEU A 20 3.39 -13.01 22.79
CA LEU A 20 2.70 -11.84 23.35
C LEU A 20 3.59 -10.60 23.28
N VAL A 21 4.84 -10.70 23.72
CA VAL A 21 5.82 -9.61 23.66
C VAL A 21 6.09 -9.19 22.22
N PHE A 22 6.30 -10.15 21.31
CA PHE A 22 6.57 -9.86 19.91
C PHE A 22 5.42 -9.11 19.24
N PHE A 23 4.18 -9.54 19.46
CA PHE A 23 3.03 -8.86 18.87
C PHE A 23 2.75 -7.50 19.53
N ALA A 24 2.99 -7.34 20.83
CA ALA A 24 2.94 -6.04 21.48
C ALA A 24 4.00 -5.08 20.88
N LEU A 25 5.22 -5.58 20.67
CA LEU A 25 6.29 -4.82 20.00
C LEU A 25 5.92 -4.49 18.54
N THR A 26 5.25 -5.41 17.84
CA THR A 26 4.74 -5.14 16.48
C THR A 26 3.78 -3.96 16.49
N VAL A 27 2.79 -3.94 17.38
CA VAL A 27 1.86 -2.81 17.51
C VAL A 27 2.64 -1.52 17.80
N PHE A 28 3.57 -1.56 18.74
CA PHE A 28 4.41 -0.40 19.06
C PHE A 28 5.15 0.12 17.82
N VAL A 29 5.87 -0.74 17.06
CA VAL A 29 6.65 -0.33 15.88
C VAL A 29 5.76 0.26 14.79
N TYR A 30 4.55 -0.26 14.60
CA TYR A 30 3.64 0.23 13.57
C TYR A 30 3.07 1.61 13.89
N PHE A 31 2.96 1.98 15.16
CA PHE A 31 2.44 3.30 15.58
C PHE A 31 3.52 4.28 16.04
N PHE A 32 4.71 3.82 16.41
CA PHE A 32 5.79 4.68 16.87
C PHE A 32 6.26 5.64 15.78
N GLY A 33 6.31 6.96 16.06
CA GLY A 33 6.81 7.99 15.13
C GLY A 33 5.87 8.28 13.93
N LEU A 34 4.56 7.97 14.02
CA LEU A 34 3.59 8.41 13.00
C LEU A 34 3.37 9.94 13.03
N THR A 35 3.84 10.63 14.05
CA THR A 35 3.82 12.09 14.20
C THR A 35 4.90 12.82 13.40
N LEU A 36 5.83 12.08 12.77
CA LEU A 36 6.82 12.68 11.87
C LEU A 36 6.12 13.39 10.71
N PRO A 37 6.71 14.47 10.16
CA PRO A 37 6.13 15.20 9.05
C PRO A 37 5.71 14.27 7.88
N LEU A 38 4.65 14.65 7.17
CA LEU A 38 4.23 13.95 5.95
C LEU A 38 5.29 14.15 4.87
N LEU A 39 5.63 13.09 4.15
CA LEU A 39 6.75 13.06 3.21
C LEU A 39 6.30 12.73 1.79
N GLY A 40 7.10 13.18 0.83
CA GLY A 40 6.83 12.96 -0.59
C GLY A 40 5.58 13.69 -1.08
N PRO A 41 5.16 13.45 -2.34
CA PRO A 41 4.03 14.16 -2.94
C PRO A 41 2.66 13.61 -2.56
N ASP A 42 2.57 12.32 -2.23
CA ASP A 42 1.28 11.63 -2.08
C ASP A 42 0.68 11.79 -0.67
N GLU A 43 1.49 11.64 0.40
CA GLU A 43 0.98 11.70 1.78
C GLU A 43 0.30 13.03 2.11
N PRO A 44 0.94 14.21 1.90
CA PRO A 44 0.32 15.50 2.21
C PRO A 44 -0.95 15.75 1.42
N ARG A 45 -0.98 15.29 0.16
CA ARG A 45 -2.13 15.43 -0.72
C ARG A 45 -3.32 14.59 -0.24
N TYR A 46 -3.10 13.33 0.10
CA TYR A 46 -4.19 12.48 0.58
C TYR A 46 -4.68 12.93 1.95
N ALA A 47 -3.78 13.28 2.86
CA ALA A 47 -4.13 13.84 4.16
C ALA A 47 -4.96 15.13 4.04
N GLU A 48 -4.64 16.00 3.05
CA GLU A 48 -5.41 17.21 2.76
C GLU A 48 -6.80 16.89 2.22
N VAL A 49 -6.92 15.97 1.27
CA VAL A 49 -8.24 15.54 0.78
C VAL A 49 -9.09 15.01 1.93
N GLY A 50 -8.53 14.15 2.79
CA GLY A 50 -9.22 13.66 3.98
C GLY A 50 -9.61 14.79 4.95
N ARG A 51 -8.75 15.82 5.12
CA ARG A 51 -9.04 17.00 5.94
C ARG A 51 -10.18 17.84 5.36
N GLU A 52 -10.19 18.12 4.08
CA GLU A 52 -11.26 18.88 3.42
C GLU A 52 -12.60 18.15 3.53
N MET A 53 -12.62 16.83 3.31
CA MET A 53 -13.82 16.01 3.51
C MET A 53 -14.30 16.07 4.97
N PHE A 54 -13.38 15.99 5.94
CA PHE A 54 -13.69 16.08 7.37
C PHE A 54 -14.28 17.45 7.73
N LEU A 55 -13.64 18.54 7.33
CA LEU A 55 -14.10 19.90 7.65
C LEU A 55 -15.46 20.23 7.05
N ARG A 56 -15.75 19.72 5.85
CA ARG A 56 -17.05 19.88 5.19
C ARG A 56 -18.11 18.89 5.67
N ASN A 57 -17.72 17.91 6.50
CA ASN A 57 -18.56 16.77 6.88
C ASN A 57 -19.15 16.05 5.64
N ASP A 58 -18.39 15.99 4.56
CA ASP A 58 -18.79 15.32 3.32
C ASP A 58 -18.00 14.02 3.13
N TRP A 59 -18.66 12.89 3.37
CA TRP A 59 -18.09 11.55 3.24
C TRP A 59 -18.10 11.02 1.79
N ILE A 60 -18.60 11.79 0.84
CA ILE A 60 -18.84 11.33 -0.52
C ILE A 60 -17.86 11.95 -1.48
N THR A 61 -17.79 13.29 -1.57
CA THR A 61 -17.00 14.01 -2.58
C THR A 61 -15.61 14.37 -2.09
N PRO A 62 -14.56 13.70 -2.55
CA PRO A 62 -13.19 14.13 -2.31
C PRO A 62 -12.91 15.44 -3.04
N THR A 63 -12.24 16.39 -2.38
CA THR A 63 -11.74 17.62 -3.00
C THR A 63 -10.31 17.88 -2.58
N LEU A 64 -9.60 18.67 -3.38
CA LEU A 64 -8.27 19.21 -3.08
C LEU A 64 -8.25 20.70 -3.43
N GLY A 65 -8.10 21.56 -2.42
CA GLY A 65 -8.21 23.01 -2.57
C GLY A 65 -9.59 23.47 -3.02
N GLY A 66 -10.64 22.75 -2.63
CA GLY A 66 -12.03 23.00 -3.01
C GLY A 66 -12.43 22.46 -4.38
N PHE A 67 -11.51 21.96 -5.20
CA PHE A 67 -11.78 21.34 -6.49
C PHE A 67 -12.01 19.84 -6.36
N ASN A 68 -12.89 19.27 -7.19
CA ASN A 68 -13.16 17.85 -7.22
C ASN A 68 -11.88 17.03 -7.47
N TRP A 69 -11.68 15.98 -6.67
CA TRP A 69 -10.50 15.14 -6.71
C TRP A 69 -10.87 13.67 -6.91
N PHE A 70 -11.14 13.27 -8.15
CA PHE A 70 -11.62 11.93 -8.49
C PHE A 70 -10.48 10.94 -8.85
N GLU A 71 -9.31 11.05 -8.20
CA GLU A 71 -8.20 10.15 -8.47
C GLU A 71 -8.28 8.81 -7.73
N LYS A 72 -8.87 8.79 -6.57
CA LYS A 72 -8.88 7.63 -5.67
C LYS A 72 -10.25 7.43 -5.02
N PRO A 73 -10.61 6.16 -4.70
CA PRO A 73 -11.82 5.86 -3.95
C PRO A 73 -11.72 6.27 -2.47
N ALA A 74 -12.83 6.19 -1.74
CA ALA A 74 -13.00 6.84 -0.46
C ALA A 74 -12.33 6.17 0.75
N LEU A 75 -11.94 4.89 0.70
CA LEU A 75 -11.61 4.14 1.93
C LEU A 75 -10.51 4.78 2.78
N LEU A 76 -9.42 5.26 2.17
CA LEU A 76 -8.37 5.95 2.92
C LEU A 76 -8.92 7.22 3.57
N TYR A 77 -9.62 8.03 2.83
CA TYR A 77 -10.22 9.28 3.33
C TYR A 77 -11.22 9.03 4.46
N TRP A 78 -12.03 7.97 4.38
CA TRP A 78 -12.91 7.58 5.49
C TRP A 78 -12.14 7.19 6.75
N LEU A 79 -11.03 6.47 6.61
CA LEU A 79 -10.15 6.14 7.73
C LEU A 79 -9.51 7.41 8.32
N GLU A 80 -9.11 8.37 7.49
CA GLU A 80 -8.60 9.67 7.92
C GLU A 80 -9.68 10.49 8.64
N ILE A 81 -10.90 10.61 8.08
CA ILE A 81 -12.02 11.32 8.73
C ILE A 81 -12.28 10.77 10.13
N VAL A 82 -12.39 9.43 10.26
CA VAL A 82 -12.60 8.80 11.58
C VAL A 82 -11.43 9.10 12.53
N SER A 83 -10.21 9.06 12.04
CA SER A 83 -9.01 9.37 12.83
C SER A 83 -8.96 10.83 13.21
N TYR A 84 -9.30 11.76 12.32
CA TYR A 84 -9.37 13.20 12.60
C TYR A 84 -10.44 13.55 13.63
N GLN A 85 -11.57 12.85 13.65
CA GLN A 85 -12.59 13.00 14.68
C GLN A 85 -12.08 12.63 16.07
N ILE A 86 -11.19 11.64 16.17
CA ILE A 86 -10.70 11.10 17.45
C ILE A 86 -9.46 11.85 17.94
N PHE A 87 -8.51 12.11 17.05
CA PHE A 87 -7.17 12.61 17.37
C PHE A 87 -6.90 14.05 16.91
N GLY A 88 -7.88 14.71 16.28
CA GLY A 88 -7.68 15.97 15.58
C GLY A 88 -6.89 15.81 14.28
N VAL A 89 -6.84 16.89 13.50
CA VAL A 89 -6.11 16.91 12.21
C VAL A 89 -4.62 17.01 12.48
N ASN A 90 -3.90 15.92 12.24
CA ASN A 90 -2.44 15.83 12.38
C ASN A 90 -1.88 14.61 11.63
N GLU A 91 -0.56 14.50 11.55
CA GLU A 91 0.15 13.44 10.83
C GLU A 91 -0.14 12.04 11.39
N PHE A 92 -0.26 11.92 12.72
CA PHE A 92 -0.61 10.66 13.37
C PHE A 92 -1.97 10.16 12.90
N ALA A 93 -2.95 11.06 12.91
CA ALA A 93 -4.31 10.73 12.51
C ALA A 93 -4.40 10.33 11.02
N ALA A 94 -3.69 11.03 10.13
CA ALA A 94 -3.62 10.69 8.71
C ALA A 94 -3.06 9.27 8.46
N ARG A 95 -2.10 8.81 9.29
CA ARG A 95 -1.44 7.51 9.16
C ARG A 95 -2.04 6.40 10.00
N CYS A 96 -2.93 6.70 10.94
CA CYS A 96 -3.53 5.72 11.84
C CYS A 96 -4.28 4.61 11.08
N GLY A 97 -5.11 4.98 10.09
CA GLY A 97 -5.83 4.03 9.23
C GLY A 97 -4.91 3.06 8.48
N PRO A 98 -3.92 3.53 7.72
CA PRO A 98 -2.88 2.69 7.12
C PRO A 98 -2.16 1.76 8.10
N ALA A 99 -1.79 2.24 9.30
CA ALA A 99 -1.16 1.40 10.32
C ALA A 99 -2.09 0.26 10.78
N LEU A 100 -3.37 0.54 10.99
CA LEU A 100 -4.38 -0.47 11.29
C LEU A 100 -4.56 -1.48 10.16
N CYS A 101 -4.52 -1.03 8.89
CA CYS A 101 -4.55 -1.92 7.73
C CYS A 101 -3.33 -2.84 7.69
N GLY A 102 -2.15 -2.34 8.07
CA GLY A 102 -0.94 -3.16 8.22
C GLY A 102 -1.12 -4.27 9.26
N LEU A 103 -1.61 -3.94 10.45
CA LEU A 103 -1.94 -4.94 11.47
C LEU A 103 -3.03 -5.91 11.01
N GLY A 104 -4.06 -5.41 10.32
CA GLY A 104 -5.11 -6.22 9.71
C GLY A 104 -4.56 -7.22 8.68
N THR A 105 -3.54 -6.82 7.90
CA THR A 105 -2.82 -7.71 6.98
C THR A 105 -2.12 -8.84 7.72
N ILE A 106 -1.38 -8.53 8.80
CA ILE A 106 -0.68 -9.52 9.63
C ILE A 106 -1.68 -10.50 10.27
N ILE A 107 -2.77 -9.99 10.83
CA ILE A 107 -3.84 -10.81 11.42
C ILE A 107 -4.47 -11.71 10.35
N SER A 108 -4.70 -11.21 9.15
CA SER A 108 -5.25 -11.99 8.03
C SER A 108 -4.31 -13.13 7.62
N VAL A 109 -2.99 -12.88 7.57
CA VAL A 109 -1.96 -13.91 7.32
C VAL A 109 -1.99 -14.95 8.43
N TRP A 110 -2.05 -14.54 9.69
CA TRP A 110 -2.11 -15.44 10.83
C TRP A 110 -3.36 -16.34 10.78
N LEU A 111 -4.54 -15.76 10.56
CA LEU A 111 -5.81 -16.47 10.44
C LEU A 111 -5.80 -17.47 9.28
N LEU A 112 -5.33 -17.03 8.11
CA LEU A 112 -5.18 -17.85 6.92
C LEU A 112 -4.31 -19.06 7.20
N CYS A 113 -3.08 -18.85 7.68
CA CYS A 113 -2.13 -19.94 7.94
C CYS A 113 -2.65 -20.89 9.03
N ARG A 114 -3.22 -20.36 10.13
CA ARG A 114 -3.81 -21.16 11.19
C ARG A 114 -4.95 -22.07 10.71
N LYS A 115 -5.86 -21.52 9.89
CA LYS A 115 -7.04 -22.28 9.43
C LYS A 115 -6.72 -23.20 8.25
N ALA A 116 -5.78 -22.82 7.40
CA ALA A 116 -5.36 -23.65 6.26
C ALA A 116 -4.53 -24.87 6.68
N THR A 117 -3.75 -24.77 7.75
CA THR A 117 -2.85 -25.85 8.19
C THR A 117 -3.25 -26.51 9.52
N SER A 118 -4.20 -25.94 10.26
CA SER A 118 -4.57 -26.32 11.64
C SER A 118 -3.40 -26.26 12.61
N ASN A 119 -2.32 -25.54 12.28
CA ASN A 119 -1.10 -25.43 13.06
C ASN A 119 -0.93 -23.99 13.57
N SER A 120 -1.03 -23.80 14.89
CA SER A 120 -0.92 -22.48 15.52
C SER A 120 0.51 -21.96 15.54
N ASP A 121 1.50 -22.85 15.65
CA ASP A 121 2.91 -22.46 15.68
C ASP A 121 3.34 -21.95 14.29
N PHE A 122 3.00 -22.67 13.21
CA PHE A 122 3.21 -22.18 11.85
C PHE A 122 2.53 -20.81 11.60
N ALA A 123 1.30 -20.62 12.10
CA ALA A 123 0.62 -19.34 11.98
C ALA A 123 1.36 -18.20 12.68
N ASN A 124 1.89 -18.45 13.88
CA ASN A 124 2.68 -17.47 14.64
C ASN A 124 3.98 -17.12 13.89
N TRP A 125 4.69 -18.10 13.35
CA TRP A 125 5.88 -17.86 12.51
C TRP A 125 5.55 -17.08 11.23
N SER A 126 4.41 -17.38 10.59
CA SER A 126 3.96 -16.64 9.41
C SER A 126 3.63 -15.18 9.72
N ALA A 127 2.99 -14.93 10.86
CA ALA A 127 2.70 -13.58 11.33
C ALA A 127 3.98 -12.82 11.74
N LEU A 128 4.97 -13.49 12.38
CA LEU A 128 6.28 -12.91 12.68
C LEU A 128 6.98 -12.45 11.39
N VAL A 129 7.03 -13.31 10.38
CA VAL A 129 7.65 -13.01 9.09
C VAL A 129 6.92 -11.83 8.42
N ALA A 130 5.59 -11.82 8.41
CA ALA A 130 4.81 -10.71 7.86
C ALA A 130 5.03 -9.40 8.63
N ALA A 131 4.99 -9.45 9.97
CA ALA A 131 5.13 -8.28 10.84
C ALA A 131 6.49 -7.60 10.72
N SER A 132 7.55 -8.36 10.47
CA SER A 132 8.93 -7.88 10.35
C SER A 132 9.40 -7.74 8.90
N THR A 133 8.50 -7.77 7.93
CA THR A 133 8.80 -7.53 6.51
C THR A 133 8.86 -6.03 6.23
N VAL A 134 10.00 -5.56 5.72
CA VAL A 134 10.27 -4.13 5.47
C VAL A 134 9.20 -3.49 4.57
N GLY A 135 8.78 -4.16 3.49
CA GLY A 135 7.74 -3.61 2.60
C GLY A 135 6.40 -3.41 3.31
N ILE A 136 5.97 -4.35 4.16
CA ILE A 136 4.71 -4.21 4.91
C ILE A 136 4.84 -3.09 5.95
N ILE A 137 5.96 -3.03 6.70
CA ILE A 137 6.20 -1.97 7.70
C ILE A 137 6.18 -0.60 7.01
N ALA A 138 6.95 -0.40 5.95
CA ALA A 138 7.12 0.89 5.29
C ALA A 138 5.78 1.46 4.81
N PHE A 139 5.00 0.66 4.07
CA PHE A 139 3.71 1.11 3.53
C PHE A 139 2.59 1.21 4.59
N SER A 140 2.72 0.55 5.73
CA SER A 140 1.79 0.70 6.85
C SER A 140 1.97 2.02 7.61
N ARG A 141 3.07 2.73 7.38
CA ARG A 141 3.45 3.94 8.11
C ARG A 141 3.27 5.22 7.30
N GLY A 142 2.80 5.12 6.09
CA GLY A 142 2.49 6.24 5.21
C GLY A 142 0.99 6.38 4.98
N ALA A 143 0.50 7.61 4.83
CA ALA A 143 -0.87 7.89 4.37
C ALA A 143 -0.97 7.50 2.89
N SER A 144 -1.13 6.20 2.62
CA SER A 144 -1.00 5.60 1.29
C SER A 144 -2.09 4.55 1.03
N PHE A 145 -2.59 4.53 -0.19
CA PHE A 145 -3.58 3.54 -0.65
C PHE A 145 -3.05 2.12 -0.79
N ASP A 146 -1.73 1.94 -0.83
CA ASP A 146 -1.15 0.63 -1.15
C ASP A 146 -1.38 -0.40 -0.04
N ILE A 147 -1.18 -0.04 1.23
CA ILE A 147 -1.51 -0.94 2.35
C ILE A 147 -3.01 -1.02 2.58
N VAL A 148 -3.74 0.07 2.31
CA VAL A 148 -5.20 0.14 2.49
C VAL A 148 -5.93 -0.80 1.53
N VAL A 149 -5.39 -1.08 0.33
CA VAL A 149 -5.92 -2.13 -0.57
C VAL A 149 -5.33 -3.50 -0.26
N THR A 150 -4.09 -3.58 0.21
CA THR A 150 -3.43 -4.86 0.52
C THR A 150 -4.13 -5.60 1.65
N PHE A 151 -4.60 -4.89 2.67
CA PHE A 151 -5.35 -5.50 3.77
C PHE A 151 -6.63 -6.21 3.30
N PRO A 152 -7.61 -5.56 2.67
CA PRO A 152 -8.85 -6.23 2.26
C PRO A 152 -8.61 -7.29 1.19
N LEU A 153 -7.64 -7.13 0.29
CA LEU A 153 -7.25 -8.21 -0.62
C LEU A 153 -6.73 -9.43 0.14
N THR A 154 -5.90 -9.23 1.17
CA THR A 154 -5.39 -10.32 2.01
C THR A 154 -6.51 -11.00 2.78
N ALA A 155 -7.43 -10.22 3.35
CA ALA A 155 -8.58 -10.75 4.09
C ALA A 155 -9.55 -11.51 3.17
N ALA A 156 -9.78 -11.02 1.95
CA ALA A 156 -10.56 -11.73 0.95
C ALA A 156 -9.91 -13.08 0.60
N MET A 157 -8.63 -13.08 0.25
CA MET A 157 -7.91 -14.32 -0.06
C MET A 157 -7.85 -15.29 1.12
N ALA A 158 -7.73 -14.77 2.35
CA ALA A 158 -7.85 -15.57 3.56
C ALA A 158 -9.23 -16.26 3.65
N GLY A 159 -10.32 -15.54 3.39
CA GLY A 159 -11.67 -16.09 3.32
C GLY A 159 -11.77 -17.26 2.32
N PHE A 160 -11.29 -17.06 1.08
CA PHE A 160 -11.28 -18.10 0.05
C PHE A 160 -10.44 -19.32 0.45
N ILE A 161 -9.22 -19.13 0.97
CA ILE A 161 -8.33 -20.23 1.37
C ILE A 161 -8.93 -21.01 2.56
N ILE A 162 -9.51 -20.33 3.54
CA ILE A 162 -10.18 -20.96 4.69
C ILE A 162 -11.39 -21.77 4.22
N TYR A 163 -12.19 -21.26 3.30
CA TYR A 163 -13.29 -22.00 2.68
C TYR A 163 -12.79 -23.31 2.04
N ARG A 164 -11.74 -23.22 1.23
CA ARG A 164 -11.12 -24.38 0.56
C ARG A 164 -10.54 -25.40 1.56
N ALA A 165 -9.91 -24.95 2.64
CA ALA A 165 -9.32 -25.81 3.66
C ALA A 165 -10.36 -26.60 4.45
N ARG A 166 -11.61 -26.12 4.53
CA ARG A 166 -12.72 -26.74 5.28
C ARG A 166 -13.72 -27.51 4.41
N ASP A 167 -13.31 -27.94 3.22
CA ASP A 167 -14.15 -28.68 2.26
C ASP A 167 -15.48 -27.99 1.92
N GLY A 168 -15.52 -26.66 2.00
CA GLY A 168 -16.69 -25.87 1.65
C GLY A 168 -17.88 -26.00 2.63
N SER A 169 -17.65 -26.53 3.84
CA SER A 169 -18.74 -26.83 4.78
C SER A 169 -19.40 -25.59 5.43
N ARG A 170 -18.75 -24.42 5.37
CA ARG A 170 -19.25 -23.18 5.98
C ARG A 170 -19.28 -22.03 4.99
N SER A 171 -20.36 -21.25 4.98
CA SER A 171 -20.53 -20.06 4.11
C SER A 171 -19.81 -18.81 4.64
N LEU A 172 -19.60 -18.68 5.96
CA LEU A 172 -19.02 -17.48 6.56
C LEU A 172 -17.67 -17.06 5.94
N PRO A 173 -16.71 -17.95 5.63
CA PRO A 173 -15.48 -17.57 4.96
C PRO A 173 -15.71 -16.97 3.55
N LEU A 174 -16.75 -17.42 2.82
CA LEU A 174 -17.12 -16.83 1.54
C LEU A 174 -17.80 -15.48 1.70
N VAL A 175 -18.63 -15.28 2.73
CA VAL A 175 -19.18 -13.95 3.06
C VAL A 175 -18.03 -12.97 3.30
N CYS A 176 -17.03 -13.34 4.10
CA CYS A 176 -15.83 -12.54 4.30
C CYS A 176 -15.08 -12.28 2.97
N PHE A 177 -14.95 -13.30 2.13
CA PHE A 177 -14.31 -13.15 0.82
C PHE A 177 -14.98 -12.08 -0.03
N TYR A 178 -16.29 -12.13 -0.22
CA TYR A 178 -17.04 -11.17 -1.03
C TYR A 178 -17.10 -9.78 -0.39
N PHE A 179 -17.30 -9.72 0.93
CA PHE A 179 -17.30 -8.46 1.66
C PHE A 179 -15.98 -7.69 1.49
N PHE A 180 -14.85 -8.38 1.68
CA PHE A 180 -13.54 -7.74 1.57
C PHE A 180 -13.14 -7.43 0.11
N ILE A 181 -13.69 -8.10 -0.90
CA ILE A 181 -13.60 -7.64 -2.29
C ILE A 181 -14.30 -6.29 -2.45
N GLY A 182 -15.50 -6.14 -1.91
CA GLY A 182 -16.22 -4.85 -1.90
C GLY A 182 -15.42 -3.74 -1.21
N VAL A 183 -14.79 -4.04 -0.05
CA VAL A 183 -13.90 -3.10 0.65
C VAL A 183 -12.65 -2.79 -0.18
N ALA A 184 -12.08 -3.76 -0.90
CA ALA A 184 -10.93 -3.54 -1.77
C ALA A 184 -11.27 -2.64 -2.98
N LEU A 185 -12.51 -2.72 -3.50
CA LEU A 185 -13.02 -1.78 -4.50
C LEU A 185 -13.05 -0.34 -3.96
N LEU A 186 -13.49 -0.15 -2.70
CA LEU A 186 -13.49 1.15 -2.03
C LEU A 186 -12.07 1.65 -1.71
N ALA A 187 -11.06 0.75 -1.69
CA ALA A 187 -9.67 1.10 -1.43
C ALA A 187 -8.92 1.57 -2.68
N LYS A 188 -9.03 0.85 -3.81
CA LYS A 188 -8.22 1.14 -5.01
C LYS A 188 -8.93 0.81 -6.33
N GLY A 189 -10.25 0.77 -6.34
CA GLY A 189 -11.05 0.56 -7.55
C GLY A 189 -10.95 -0.86 -8.11
N LEU A 190 -10.99 -0.99 -9.43
CA LEU A 190 -11.13 -2.28 -10.14
C LEU A 190 -10.10 -3.34 -9.77
N ILE A 191 -8.90 -2.97 -9.32
CA ILE A 191 -7.87 -3.90 -8.84
C ILE A 191 -8.40 -4.78 -7.69
N GLY A 192 -9.27 -4.21 -6.83
CA GLY A 192 -9.91 -4.92 -5.73
C GLY A 192 -10.73 -6.14 -6.17
N LEU A 193 -11.27 -6.13 -7.38
CA LEU A 193 -12.03 -7.22 -7.99
C LEU A 193 -11.16 -8.10 -8.89
N LEU A 194 -10.34 -7.48 -9.74
CA LEU A 194 -9.55 -8.18 -10.76
C LEU A 194 -8.52 -9.14 -10.16
N PHE A 195 -7.86 -8.75 -9.05
CA PHE A 195 -6.84 -9.60 -8.46
C PHE A 195 -7.41 -10.87 -7.82
N PRO A 196 -8.42 -10.84 -6.94
CA PRO A 196 -9.01 -12.09 -6.43
C PRO A 196 -9.51 -13.01 -7.52
N ILE A 197 -10.19 -12.48 -8.55
CA ILE A 197 -10.65 -13.27 -9.69
C ILE A 197 -9.48 -13.90 -10.45
N GLY A 198 -8.49 -13.11 -10.83
CA GLY A 198 -7.32 -13.59 -11.56
C GLY A 198 -6.54 -14.64 -10.77
N ILE A 199 -6.36 -14.44 -9.48
CA ILE A 199 -5.67 -15.38 -8.57
C ILE A 199 -6.43 -16.71 -8.51
N ILE A 200 -7.76 -16.69 -8.37
CA ILE A 200 -8.58 -17.90 -8.29
C ILE A 200 -8.54 -18.65 -9.64
N ILE A 201 -8.67 -17.94 -10.74
CA ILE A 201 -8.59 -18.55 -12.08
C ILE A 201 -7.22 -19.23 -12.24
N LEU A 202 -6.12 -18.52 -12.00
CA LEU A 202 -4.77 -19.07 -12.14
C LEU A 202 -4.50 -20.21 -11.17
N TYR A 203 -5.03 -20.14 -9.93
CA TYR A 203 -4.97 -21.26 -9.00
C TYR A 203 -5.68 -22.49 -9.54
N HIS A 204 -6.87 -22.37 -10.13
CA HIS A 204 -7.60 -23.50 -10.69
C HIS A 204 -6.91 -24.07 -11.93
N VAL A 205 -6.23 -23.23 -12.73
CA VAL A 205 -5.30 -23.70 -13.78
C VAL A 205 -4.15 -24.52 -13.18
N PHE A 206 -3.53 -24.07 -12.08
CA PHE A 206 -2.44 -24.81 -11.44
C PHE A 206 -2.84 -26.13 -10.80
N VAL A 207 -4.10 -26.29 -10.41
CA VAL A 207 -4.59 -27.55 -9.83
C VAL A 207 -5.31 -28.45 -10.83
N TRP A 208 -5.55 -27.96 -12.07
CA TRP A 208 -6.31 -28.65 -13.13
C TRP A 208 -7.67 -29.16 -12.67
N ARG A 209 -8.36 -28.36 -11.87
CA ARG A 209 -9.70 -28.68 -11.34
C ARG A 209 -10.54 -27.43 -11.39
N LEU A 210 -11.76 -27.57 -11.87
CA LEU A 210 -12.74 -26.49 -11.83
C LEU A 210 -13.13 -26.14 -10.37
N PRO A 211 -13.61 -24.93 -10.13
CA PRO A 211 -14.20 -24.55 -8.85
C PRO A 211 -15.35 -25.53 -8.47
N ASP A 212 -15.52 -25.78 -7.20
CA ASP A 212 -16.61 -26.63 -6.74
C ASP A 212 -17.98 -25.93 -6.93
N LYS A 213 -19.04 -26.76 -7.06
CA LYS A 213 -20.40 -26.27 -7.33
C LYS A 213 -20.90 -25.28 -6.27
N ARG A 214 -20.50 -25.45 -4.99
CA ARG A 214 -20.90 -24.56 -3.90
C ARG A 214 -20.27 -23.18 -4.07
N PHE A 215 -19.00 -23.11 -4.48
CA PHE A 215 -18.34 -21.85 -4.79
C PHE A 215 -19.03 -21.17 -5.99
N LEU A 216 -19.32 -21.90 -7.06
CA LEU A 216 -20.03 -21.34 -8.22
C LEU A 216 -21.42 -20.83 -7.85
N LEU A 217 -22.19 -21.60 -7.06
CA LEU A 217 -23.48 -21.16 -6.56
C LEU A 217 -23.37 -19.96 -5.63
N SER A 218 -22.27 -19.83 -4.88
CA SER A 218 -22.08 -18.67 -4.00
C SER A 218 -21.92 -17.35 -4.76
N LEU A 219 -21.57 -17.36 -6.04
CA LEU A 219 -21.49 -16.15 -6.86
C LEU A 219 -22.83 -15.42 -6.94
N SER A 220 -23.96 -16.15 -6.90
CA SER A 220 -25.31 -15.57 -6.99
C SER A 220 -25.65 -14.65 -5.82
N TRP A 221 -25.20 -14.95 -4.61
CA TRP A 221 -25.39 -14.12 -3.42
C TRP A 221 -24.14 -13.32 -3.01
N GLY A 222 -22.97 -13.77 -3.43
CA GLY A 222 -21.71 -13.11 -3.13
C GLY A 222 -21.51 -11.84 -3.95
N PHE A 223 -21.88 -11.86 -5.24
CA PHE A 223 -21.83 -10.66 -6.08
C PHE A 223 -22.71 -9.51 -5.56
N PRO A 224 -23.97 -9.73 -5.13
CA PRO A 224 -24.73 -8.72 -4.39
C PRO A 224 -24.02 -8.14 -3.18
N ILE A 225 -23.29 -8.94 -2.38
CA ILE A 225 -22.50 -8.41 -1.24
C ILE A 225 -21.43 -7.42 -1.73
N ILE A 226 -20.66 -7.80 -2.77
CA ILE A 226 -19.67 -6.90 -3.36
C ILE A 226 -20.34 -5.59 -3.81
N LEU A 227 -21.46 -5.69 -4.52
CA LEU A 227 -22.17 -4.52 -5.04
C LEU A 227 -22.69 -3.61 -3.92
N VAL A 228 -23.28 -4.16 -2.87
CA VAL A 228 -23.79 -3.36 -1.73
C VAL A 228 -22.65 -2.61 -1.04
N VAL A 229 -21.51 -3.28 -0.80
CA VAL A 229 -20.35 -2.64 -0.17
C VAL A 229 -19.77 -1.57 -1.11
N ALA A 230 -19.56 -1.86 -2.37
CA ALA A 230 -19.03 -0.89 -3.32
C ALA A 230 -20.00 0.29 -3.54
N ALA A 231 -21.30 0.03 -3.66
CA ALA A 231 -22.33 1.05 -3.86
C ALA A 231 -22.39 2.07 -2.73
N SER A 232 -21.89 1.77 -1.53
CA SER A 232 -21.87 2.73 -0.41
C SER A 232 -21.17 4.05 -0.75
N TRP A 233 -20.25 4.04 -1.72
CA TRP A 233 -19.57 5.23 -2.22
C TRP A 233 -19.79 5.47 -3.71
N TYR A 234 -19.69 4.45 -4.56
CA TYR A 234 -19.80 4.62 -6.01
C TYR A 234 -21.16 5.15 -6.45
N LEU A 235 -22.24 4.68 -5.82
CA LEU A 235 -23.59 5.13 -6.17
C LEU A 235 -23.84 6.60 -5.77
N PRO A 236 -23.55 7.05 -4.53
CA PRO A 236 -23.66 8.48 -4.19
C PRO A 236 -22.78 9.38 -5.06
N MET A 237 -21.57 8.96 -5.41
CA MET A 237 -20.67 9.70 -6.32
C MET A 237 -21.30 9.87 -7.70
N TYR A 238 -21.83 8.77 -8.27
CA TYR A 238 -22.52 8.84 -9.56
C TYR A 238 -23.77 9.72 -9.53
N LEU A 239 -24.56 9.62 -8.47
CA LEU A 239 -25.78 10.45 -8.33
C LEU A 239 -25.47 11.94 -8.17
N ARG A 240 -24.32 12.30 -7.59
CA ARG A 240 -23.92 13.71 -7.42
C ARG A 240 -23.20 14.29 -8.64
N HIS A 241 -22.35 13.52 -9.29
CA HIS A 241 -21.37 14.01 -10.28
C HIS A 241 -21.58 13.42 -11.68
N GLY A 242 -22.47 12.43 -11.83
CA GLY A 242 -22.86 11.88 -13.14
C GLY A 242 -21.70 11.38 -13.98
N GLU A 243 -21.72 11.78 -15.25
CA GLU A 243 -20.73 11.36 -16.27
C GLU A 243 -19.32 11.86 -15.97
N THR A 244 -19.16 13.03 -15.36
CA THR A 244 -17.84 13.57 -14.99
C THR A 244 -17.09 12.62 -14.07
N PHE A 245 -17.79 12.04 -13.09
CA PHE A 245 -17.19 11.03 -12.21
C PHE A 245 -16.80 9.77 -12.97
N ILE A 246 -17.63 9.30 -13.91
CA ILE A 246 -17.32 8.13 -14.73
C ILE A 246 -16.10 8.38 -15.60
N ASP A 247 -16.06 9.52 -16.29
CA ASP A 247 -14.92 9.86 -17.17
C ASP A 247 -13.62 10.00 -16.38
N GLU A 248 -13.59 10.85 -15.37
CA GLU A 248 -12.36 11.10 -14.61
C GLU A 248 -11.90 9.88 -13.83
N PHE A 249 -12.80 9.25 -13.06
CA PHE A 249 -12.42 8.16 -12.17
C PHE A 249 -12.27 6.80 -12.89
N ILE A 250 -13.26 6.42 -13.72
CA ILE A 250 -13.24 5.09 -14.37
C ILE A 250 -12.37 5.13 -15.62
N ILE A 251 -12.61 6.07 -16.55
CA ILE A 251 -11.91 6.06 -17.83
C ILE A 251 -10.46 6.51 -17.65
N GLN A 252 -10.23 7.69 -17.05
CA GLN A 252 -8.89 8.26 -16.97
C GLN A 252 -8.01 7.55 -15.95
N GLN A 253 -8.51 7.29 -14.72
CA GLN A 253 -7.68 6.74 -13.64
C GLN A 253 -7.48 5.22 -13.71
N HIS A 254 -8.38 4.46 -14.35
CA HIS A 254 -8.21 3.02 -14.47
C HIS A 254 -7.69 2.63 -15.86
N PHE A 255 -8.37 3.00 -16.94
CA PHE A 255 -8.01 2.56 -18.29
C PHE A 255 -6.84 3.36 -18.87
N GLN A 256 -6.93 4.70 -18.91
CA GLN A 256 -5.86 5.51 -19.49
C GLN A 256 -4.56 5.42 -18.67
N ARG A 257 -4.64 5.40 -17.33
CA ARG A 257 -3.47 5.25 -16.46
C ARG A 257 -2.75 3.91 -16.69
N PHE A 258 -3.46 2.84 -17.00
CA PHE A 258 -2.86 1.55 -17.30
C PHE A 258 -2.23 1.54 -18.70
N LEU A 259 -2.89 2.11 -19.69
CA LEU A 259 -2.50 2.04 -21.11
C LEU A 259 -1.52 3.14 -21.54
N SER A 260 -1.49 4.29 -20.84
CA SER A 260 -0.69 5.45 -21.21
C SER A 260 0.33 5.84 -20.14
N ASN A 261 1.34 6.64 -20.55
CA ASN A 261 2.34 7.21 -19.65
C ASN A 261 1.95 8.63 -19.15
N LYS A 262 0.64 8.92 -19.00
CA LYS A 262 0.11 10.23 -18.59
C LYS A 262 0.76 10.79 -17.31
N TYR A 263 1.17 9.90 -16.38
CA TYR A 263 1.73 10.28 -15.07
C TYR A 263 3.26 10.26 -15.00
N GLN A 264 3.95 10.10 -16.13
CA GLN A 264 5.42 10.22 -16.27
C GLN A 264 6.26 9.40 -15.27
N HIS A 265 5.81 8.18 -14.91
CA HIS A 265 6.58 7.21 -14.13
C HIS A 265 6.94 5.97 -14.96
N PRO A 266 7.65 6.16 -16.11
CA PRO A 266 8.04 5.03 -16.95
C PRO A 266 9.12 4.22 -16.24
N GLN A 267 8.87 2.94 -16.06
CA GLN A 267 9.83 1.99 -15.53
C GLN A 267 9.86 0.74 -16.43
N PRO A 268 11.00 0.07 -16.59
CA PRO A 268 11.11 -1.11 -17.42
C PRO A 268 10.19 -2.25 -16.93
N PHE A 269 9.88 -3.19 -17.83
CA PHE A 269 9.05 -4.36 -17.50
C PHE A 269 9.57 -5.13 -16.29
N ILE A 270 10.90 -5.24 -16.13
CA ILE A 270 11.55 -5.97 -15.04
C ILE A 270 11.52 -5.25 -13.69
N PHE A 271 11.00 -4.01 -13.62
CA PHE A 271 10.99 -3.18 -12.40
C PHE A 271 10.51 -3.94 -11.16
N PHE A 272 9.37 -4.60 -11.23
CA PHE A 272 8.82 -5.30 -10.08
C PHE A 272 9.53 -6.64 -9.76
N PHE A 273 10.32 -7.18 -10.68
CA PHE A 273 11.11 -8.40 -10.43
C PHE A 273 12.27 -8.18 -9.44
N TRP A 274 12.70 -6.94 -9.25
CA TRP A 274 13.67 -6.60 -8.22
C TRP A 274 13.04 -5.85 -7.03
N VAL A 275 11.95 -5.07 -7.23
CA VAL A 275 11.26 -4.38 -6.15
C VAL A 275 10.59 -5.37 -5.19
N LEU A 276 9.90 -6.38 -5.72
CA LEU A 276 9.25 -7.41 -4.89
C LEU A 276 10.24 -8.14 -3.96
N PRO A 277 11.39 -8.67 -4.43
CA PRO A 277 12.42 -9.21 -3.56
C PRO A 277 12.88 -8.24 -2.47
N LEU A 278 13.18 -7.00 -2.81
CA LEU A 278 13.62 -5.98 -1.84
C LEU A 278 12.58 -5.73 -0.75
N MET A 279 11.30 -5.70 -1.11
CA MET A 279 10.23 -5.52 -0.14
C MET A 279 10.08 -6.70 0.83
N THR A 280 10.60 -7.90 0.48
CA THR A 280 10.55 -9.08 1.35
C THR A 280 11.71 -9.17 2.34
N ILE A 281 12.63 -8.21 2.39
CA ILE A 281 13.73 -8.16 3.37
C ILE A 281 13.12 -8.14 4.81
N PRO A 282 13.70 -8.89 5.76
CA PRO A 282 14.93 -9.69 5.69
C PRO A 282 14.72 -11.13 5.18
N TRP A 283 13.54 -11.51 4.76
CA TRP A 283 13.13 -12.89 4.45
C TRP A 283 13.45 -13.33 3.02
N LEU A 284 14.05 -12.47 2.21
CA LEU A 284 14.45 -12.75 0.83
C LEU A 284 15.23 -14.07 0.66
N PRO A 285 16.23 -14.42 1.49
CA PRO A 285 16.95 -15.69 1.32
C PRO A 285 16.02 -16.92 1.37
N PHE A 286 15.04 -16.91 2.26
CA PHE A 286 14.07 -18.01 2.39
C PHE A 286 13.06 -18.06 1.24
N LEU A 287 12.68 -16.89 0.71
CA LEU A 287 11.89 -16.81 -0.51
C LEU A 287 12.63 -17.41 -1.71
N LEU A 288 13.91 -17.09 -1.88
CA LEU A 288 14.75 -17.64 -2.94
C LEU A 288 14.95 -19.17 -2.80
N ILE A 289 15.10 -19.68 -1.57
CA ILE A 289 15.13 -21.13 -1.31
C ILE A 289 13.80 -21.77 -1.71
N SER A 290 12.66 -21.17 -1.37
CA SER A 290 11.34 -21.64 -1.77
C SER A 290 11.20 -21.71 -3.31
N LEU A 291 11.59 -20.66 -3.99
CA LEU A 291 11.55 -20.57 -5.46
C LEU A 291 12.48 -21.62 -6.09
N GLY A 292 13.73 -21.73 -5.63
CA GLY A 292 14.70 -22.70 -6.11
C GLY A 292 14.26 -24.16 -5.93
N GLN A 293 13.62 -24.49 -4.80
CA GLN A 293 13.04 -25.82 -4.59
C GLN A 293 11.88 -26.11 -5.55
N THR A 294 11.03 -25.12 -5.81
CA THR A 294 9.92 -25.27 -6.75
C THR A 294 10.42 -25.48 -8.17
N ILE A 295 11.39 -24.67 -8.62
CA ILE A 295 12.01 -24.81 -9.95
C ILE A 295 12.72 -26.17 -10.10
N ARG A 296 13.52 -26.59 -9.12
CA ARG A 296 14.19 -27.91 -9.13
C ARG A 296 13.18 -29.04 -9.17
N GLY A 297 12.09 -28.93 -8.41
CA GLY A 297 10.99 -29.89 -8.45
C GLY A 297 10.34 -29.99 -9.83
N PHE A 298 10.12 -28.85 -10.49
CA PHE A 298 9.55 -28.79 -11.83
C PHE A 298 10.50 -29.39 -12.89
N VAL A 299 11.78 -29.00 -12.89
CA VAL A 299 12.80 -29.53 -13.82
C VAL A 299 12.98 -31.04 -13.66
N LYS A 300 13.10 -31.56 -12.43
CA LYS A 300 13.21 -33.02 -12.21
C LYS A 300 12.01 -33.78 -12.76
N ARG A 301 10.85 -33.18 -12.77
CA ARG A 301 9.61 -33.78 -13.25
C ARG A 301 9.54 -33.82 -14.76
N ILE A 302 9.89 -32.70 -15.44
CA ILE A 302 10.00 -32.67 -16.91
C ILE A 302 10.98 -33.76 -17.37
N ARG A 303 12.14 -33.88 -16.71
CA ARG A 303 13.13 -34.90 -17.04
C ARG A 303 12.60 -36.33 -16.88
N LYS A 304 11.85 -36.60 -15.80
CA LYS A 304 11.22 -37.91 -15.59
C LYS A 304 10.16 -38.23 -16.64
N VAL A 305 9.38 -37.24 -17.09
CA VAL A 305 8.40 -37.41 -18.17
C VAL A 305 9.11 -37.67 -19.50
N SER A 306 10.23 -37.01 -19.78
CA SER A 306 11.04 -37.25 -20.97
C SER A 306 11.69 -38.65 -20.99
N GLU A 307 12.12 -39.15 -19.83
CA GLU A 307 12.74 -40.47 -19.68
C GLU A 307 11.71 -41.62 -19.77
N THR A 308 10.40 -41.37 -19.49
CA THR A 308 9.30 -42.34 -19.61
C THR A 308 8.58 -42.30 -20.94
N SER A 309 9.05 -41.49 -21.88
CA SER A 309 8.42 -41.25 -23.19
C SER A 309 8.56 -42.40 -24.22
N ASP A 310 9.05 -43.55 -23.77
CA ASP A 310 9.15 -44.74 -24.64
C ASP A 310 7.90 -45.62 -24.47
N GLY A 311 6.75 -45.17 -24.97
CA GLY A 311 5.69 -46.09 -25.27
C GLY A 311 4.23 -45.77 -24.92
N SER A 312 3.83 -44.73 -24.26
CA SER A 312 2.39 -44.42 -24.20
C SER A 312 2.05 -42.96 -23.82
N LEU A 313 1.25 -42.31 -24.64
CA LEU A 313 0.64 -41.00 -24.41
C LEU A 313 -0.18 -40.97 -23.09
N LYS A 314 -0.78 -42.07 -22.64
CA LYS A 314 -1.51 -42.20 -21.39
C LYS A 314 -0.60 -42.07 -20.16
N ALA A 315 0.56 -42.71 -20.17
CA ALA A 315 1.52 -42.61 -19.06
C ALA A 315 2.08 -41.20 -18.87
N SER A 316 2.19 -40.40 -19.95
CA SER A 316 2.63 -39.01 -19.87
C SER A 316 1.55 -38.10 -19.29
N VAL A 317 0.26 -38.32 -19.60
CA VAL A 317 -0.86 -37.53 -19.06
C VAL A 317 -1.09 -37.87 -17.59
N ASP A 318 -1.06 -39.13 -17.18
CA ASP A 318 -1.17 -39.57 -15.78
C ASP A 318 0.04 -39.09 -14.95
N GLY A 319 1.23 -39.13 -15.54
CA GLY A 319 2.45 -38.56 -14.92
C GLY A 319 2.37 -37.05 -14.70
N VAL A 320 1.82 -36.29 -15.65
CA VAL A 320 1.59 -34.84 -15.50
C VAL A 320 0.52 -34.56 -14.44
N VAL A 321 -0.56 -35.35 -14.38
CA VAL A 321 -1.61 -35.24 -13.36
C VAL A 321 -1.08 -35.58 -11.97
N GLU A 322 -0.28 -36.65 -11.81
CA GLU A 322 0.36 -37.02 -10.54
C GLU A 322 1.38 -35.96 -10.07
N ILE A 323 2.05 -35.33 -11.02
CA ILE A 323 2.99 -34.21 -10.81
C ILE A 323 2.31 -33.01 -10.13
N GLN A 324 1.08 -32.69 -10.53
CA GLN A 324 0.36 -31.53 -10.01
C GLN A 324 -0.25 -31.73 -8.63
N THR A 325 -0.46 -32.97 -8.21
CA THR A 325 -1.10 -33.29 -6.91
C THR A 325 -0.16 -33.19 -5.71
N ARG A 326 1.16 -33.23 -5.88
CA ARG A 326 2.15 -33.26 -4.76
C ARG A 326 2.52 -31.93 -4.14
N SER A 327 2.24 -30.77 -4.79
CA SER A 327 2.47 -29.45 -4.13
C SER A 327 1.25 -29.07 -3.30
N SER A 328 1.48 -28.59 -2.07
CA SER A 328 0.40 -28.09 -1.19
C SER A 328 -0.49 -27.08 -1.91
N PRO A 329 -1.82 -27.17 -1.82
CA PRO A 329 -2.75 -26.17 -2.36
C PRO A 329 -2.41 -24.73 -1.90
N LEU A 330 -1.92 -24.56 -0.67
CA LEU A 330 -1.47 -23.27 -0.15
C LEU A 330 -0.29 -22.71 -0.95
N VAL A 331 0.68 -23.54 -1.31
CA VAL A 331 1.83 -23.11 -2.12
C VAL A 331 1.39 -22.69 -3.51
N LYS A 332 0.49 -23.46 -4.16
CA LYS A 332 -0.02 -23.14 -5.51
C LYS A 332 -0.77 -21.83 -5.53
N ILE A 333 -1.63 -21.57 -4.54
CA ILE A 333 -2.39 -20.33 -4.49
C ILE A 333 -1.48 -19.14 -4.17
N CYS A 334 -0.44 -19.31 -3.33
CA CYS A 334 0.55 -18.25 -3.09
C CYS A 334 1.31 -17.89 -4.38
N TYR A 335 1.71 -18.86 -5.21
CA TYR A 335 2.32 -18.55 -6.51
C TYR A 335 1.36 -17.85 -7.46
N ALA A 336 0.11 -18.29 -7.56
CA ALA A 336 -0.90 -17.59 -8.35
C ALA A 336 -1.09 -16.13 -7.87
N TRP A 337 -1.09 -15.94 -6.54
CA TRP A 337 -1.25 -14.62 -5.93
C TRP A 337 -0.03 -13.73 -6.11
N VAL A 338 1.21 -14.26 -6.14
CA VAL A 338 2.41 -13.49 -6.52
C VAL A 338 2.34 -13.09 -8.00
N LEU A 339 2.02 -14.05 -8.87
CA LEU A 339 2.12 -13.86 -10.32
C LEU A 339 1.11 -12.86 -10.89
N ILE A 340 -0.12 -12.84 -10.39
CA ILE A 340 -1.17 -11.95 -10.92
C ILE A 340 -0.80 -10.46 -10.75
N PRO A 341 -0.50 -9.93 -9.54
CA PRO A 341 -0.09 -8.54 -9.41
C PRO A 341 1.25 -8.26 -10.11
N LEU A 342 2.21 -9.21 -10.06
CA LEU A 342 3.52 -9.05 -10.69
C LEU A 342 3.38 -8.85 -12.20
N LEU A 343 2.65 -9.70 -12.89
CA LEU A 343 2.45 -9.60 -14.33
C LEU A 343 1.60 -8.38 -14.69
N PHE A 344 0.50 -8.14 -13.96
CA PHE A 344 -0.38 -7.01 -14.21
C PHE A 344 0.36 -5.67 -14.14
N PHE A 345 1.08 -5.43 -13.06
CA PHE A 345 1.80 -4.16 -12.91
C PHE A 345 3.07 -4.07 -13.77
N SER A 346 3.72 -5.20 -14.11
CA SER A 346 4.84 -5.18 -15.06
C SER A 346 4.41 -4.75 -16.46
N LEU A 347 3.16 -5.02 -16.85
CA LEU A 347 2.56 -4.59 -18.11
C LEU A 347 2.01 -3.16 -18.07
N SER A 348 1.82 -2.56 -16.88
CA SER A 348 1.31 -1.19 -16.74
C SER A 348 2.30 -0.15 -17.26
N GLY A 349 1.79 0.93 -17.87
CA GLY A 349 2.60 2.08 -18.33
C GLY A 349 3.21 2.89 -17.17
N SER A 350 2.51 3.00 -16.04
CA SER A 350 2.98 3.73 -14.84
C SER A 350 3.28 2.76 -13.71
N LYS A 351 4.45 2.87 -13.07
CA LYS A 351 4.94 1.95 -12.04
C LYS A 351 5.49 2.69 -10.83
N LEU A 352 4.87 2.44 -9.67
CA LEU A 352 5.38 2.88 -8.37
C LEU A 352 5.66 1.66 -7.48
N PRO A 353 6.69 1.72 -6.60
CA PRO A 353 7.06 0.57 -5.76
C PRO A 353 5.89 -0.03 -4.97
N GLY A 354 5.00 0.80 -4.41
CA GLY A 354 3.86 0.36 -3.60
C GLY A 354 2.84 -0.51 -4.34
N TYR A 355 2.77 -0.43 -5.68
CA TYR A 355 1.79 -1.21 -6.44
C TYR A 355 1.96 -2.72 -6.26
N ILE A 356 3.19 -3.20 -6.05
CA ILE A 356 3.46 -4.64 -5.90
C ILE A 356 3.17 -5.18 -4.49
N LEU A 357 2.80 -4.33 -3.53
CA LEU A 357 2.61 -4.72 -2.13
C LEU A 357 1.62 -5.91 -1.95
N PRO A 358 0.51 -6.02 -2.70
CA PRO A 358 -0.35 -7.20 -2.62
C PRO A 358 0.34 -8.53 -2.95
N ALA A 359 1.44 -8.53 -3.74
CA ALA A 359 2.23 -9.71 -4.04
C ALA A 359 3.26 -10.03 -2.93
N VAL A 360 3.63 -9.05 -2.10
CA VAL A 360 4.55 -9.26 -0.97
C VAL A 360 3.95 -10.23 0.05
N VAL A 361 2.65 -10.15 0.29
CA VAL A 361 1.97 -11.03 1.28
C VAL A 361 2.13 -12.52 0.95
N PRO A 362 1.76 -13.03 -0.24
CA PRO A 362 1.98 -14.44 -0.56
C PRO A 362 3.47 -14.82 -0.65
N ALA A 363 4.35 -13.90 -1.07
CA ALA A 363 5.81 -14.12 -1.05
C ALA A 363 6.32 -14.35 0.37
N VAL A 364 5.83 -13.58 1.34
CA VAL A 364 6.10 -13.73 2.77
C VAL A 364 5.60 -15.09 3.30
N ILE A 365 4.41 -15.53 2.90
CA ILE A 365 3.89 -16.86 3.29
C ILE A 365 4.79 -17.97 2.72
N LEU A 366 5.26 -17.86 1.47
CA LEU A 366 6.19 -18.80 0.88
C LEU A 366 7.53 -18.84 1.63
N ALA A 367 8.06 -17.68 2.05
CA ALA A 367 9.25 -17.60 2.89
C ALA A 367 9.01 -18.24 4.27
N ALA A 368 7.86 -17.97 4.90
CA ALA A 368 7.47 -18.52 6.20
C ALA A 368 7.37 -20.03 6.19
N ILE A 369 6.89 -20.64 5.09
CA ILE A 369 6.89 -22.10 4.91
C ILE A 369 8.31 -22.66 4.99
N GLN A 370 9.29 -22.03 4.35
CA GLN A 370 10.68 -22.47 4.39
C GLN A 370 11.32 -22.25 5.76
N ILE A 371 11.09 -21.09 6.35
CA ILE A 371 11.55 -20.78 7.70
C ILE A 371 11.04 -21.83 8.69
N TYR A 372 9.74 -22.14 8.64
CA TYR A 372 9.13 -23.11 9.55
C TYR A 372 9.72 -24.51 9.41
N ARG A 373 9.99 -24.95 8.18
CA ARG A 373 10.65 -26.24 7.90
C ARG A 373 12.10 -26.30 8.39
N LEU A 374 12.84 -25.22 8.24
CA LEU A 374 14.25 -25.17 8.57
C LEU A 374 14.49 -24.95 10.07
N GLN A 375 13.69 -24.09 10.72
CA GLN A 375 13.80 -23.83 12.15
C GLN A 375 13.45 -25.08 13.00
N GLY A 376 12.55 -25.95 12.51
CA GLY A 376 12.24 -27.22 13.16
C GLY A 376 13.40 -28.22 13.14
N LYS A 377 14.41 -28.02 12.28
CA LYS A 377 15.59 -28.86 12.14
C LYS A 377 16.86 -28.29 12.76
N SER A 378 16.89 -26.98 13.05
CA SER A 378 18.09 -26.29 13.51
C SER A 378 17.76 -25.14 14.45
N GLU A 379 18.21 -25.25 15.69
CA GLU A 379 18.11 -24.19 16.69
C GLU A 379 18.86 -22.92 16.26
N THR A 380 19.95 -23.06 15.54
CA THR A 380 20.72 -21.92 14.99
C THR A 380 19.86 -21.12 14.02
N ILE A 381 19.13 -21.78 13.09
CA ILE A 381 18.23 -21.11 12.16
C ILE A 381 17.07 -20.44 12.92
N ARG A 382 16.53 -21.12 13.92
CA ARG A 382 15.48 -20.55 14.76
C ARG A 382 15.95 -19.25 15.43
N ARG A 383 17.12 -19.25 16.08
CA ARG A 383 17.69 -18.05 16.69
C ARG A 383 17.98 -16.95 15.67
N LEU A 384 18.54 -17.31 14.52
CA LEU A 384 18.81 -16.36 13.42
C LEU A 384 17.53 -15.65 12.98
N VAL A 385 16.43 -16.38 12.77
CA VAL A 385 15.15 -15.80 12.33
C VAL A 385 14.56 -14.88 13.40
N LEU A 386 14.58 -15.29 14.67
CA LEU A 386 14.09 -14.46 15.77
C LEU A 386 14.92 -13.18 15.91
N THR A 387 16.25 -13.31 15.83
CA THR A 387 17.17 -12.17 15.88
C THR A 387 16.95 -11.23 14.70
N ALA A 388 16.77 -11.76 13.48
CA ALA A 388 16.52 -10.96 12.29
C ALA A 388 15.21 -10.18 12.40
N ALA A 389 14.13 -10.79 12.93
CA ALA A 389 12.87 -10.11 13.15
C ALA A 389 13.01 -8.94 14.14
N ILE A 390 13.66 -9.17 15.28
CA ILE A 390 13.90 -8.14 16.29
C ILE A 390 14.85 -7.06 15.74
N ALA A 391 15.92 -7.46 15.06
CA ALA A 391 16.87 -6.52 14.45
C ALA A 391 16.18 -5.60 13.43
N THR A 392 15.24 -6.11 12.64
CA THR A 392 14.45 -5.28 11.72
C THR A 392 13.68 -4.21 12.50
N PHE A 393 13.02 -4.55 13.60
CA PHE A 393 12.30 -3.57 14.42
C PHE A 393 13.24 -2.53 15.04
N VAL A 394 14.40 -2.96 15.53
CA VAL A 394 15.42 -2.04 16.07
C VAL A 394 15.91 -1.09 14.97
N VAL A 395 16.23 -1.60 13.78
CA VAL A 395 16.66 -0.78 12.63
C VAL A 395 15.57 0.22 12.24
N VAL A 396 14.30 -0.20 12.20
CA VAL A 396 13.18 0.71 11.92
C VAL A 396 13.08 1.80 12.98
N ILE A 397 13.11 1.45 14.27
CA ILE A 397 13.05 2.44 15.37
C ILE A 397 14.23 3.40 15.29
N CYS A 398 15.45 2.89 15.12
CA CYS A 398 16.65 3.74 14.97
C CYS A 398 16.53 4.67 13.76
N SER A 399 16.04 4.17 12.63
CA SER A 399 15.81 4.99 11.44
C SER A 399 14.80 6.12 11.71
N LEU A 400 13.72 5.83 12.43
CA LEU A 400 12.69 6.81 12.79
C LEU A 400 13.17 7.87 13.79
N ILE A 401 14.15 7.54 14.62
CA ILE A 401 14.72 8.49 15.60
C ILE A 401 15.83 9.34 14.96
N PHE A 402 16.71 8.73 14.15
CA PHE A 402 17.95 9.37 13.73
C PHE A 402 18.00 9.76 12.26
N VAL A 403 17.37 8.99 11.36
CA VAL A 403 17.49 9.17 9.91
C VAL A 403 16.31 9.96 9.36
N VAL A 404 15.09 9.48 9.61
CA VAL A 404 13.87 10.08 9.03
C VAL A 404 13.68 11.53 9.46
N PRO A 405 13.92 11.97 10.72
CA PRO A 405 13.75 13.37 11.08
C PRO A 405 14.76 14.31 10.40
N ARG A 406 15.98 13.83 10.12
CA ARG A 406 16.97 14.61 9.36
C ARG A 406 16.55 14.80 7.92
N PHE A 407 16.13 13.70 7.27
CA PHE A 407 15.60 13.75 5.91
C PHE A 407 14.34 14.63 5.82
N ALA A 408 13.40 14.45 6.77
CA ALA A 408 12.17 15.21 6.81
C ALA A 408 12.38 16.73 6.95
N ARG A 409 13.42 17.19 7.63
CA ARG A 409 13.69 18.62 7.76
C ARG A 409 13.93 19.30 6.41
N HIS A 410 14.62 18.65 5.52
CA HIS A 410 14.91 19.19 4.18
C HIS A 410 13.72 19.03 3.22
N GLU A 411 12.98 17.94 3.34
CA GLU A 411 11.85 17.64 2.45
C GLU A 411 10.55 18.37 2.76
N THR A 412 10.34 18.80 4.03
CA THR A 412 9.05 19.35 4.45
C THR A 412 9.07 20.86 4.64
N VAL A 413 7.97 21.51 4.27
CA VAL A 413 7.73 22.93 4.54
C VAL A 413 7.04 23.16 5.90
N LYS A 414 6.84 22.12 6.73
CA LYS A 414 6.16 22.24 8.04
C LYS A 414 6.79 23.30 8.92
N GLY A 415 8.12 23.26 9.08
CA GLY A 415 8.88 24.25 9.87
C GLY A 415 8.71 25.66 9.32
N LEU A 416 8.91 25.83 8.01
CA LEU A 416 8.82 27.11 7.32
C LEU A 416 7.46 27.79 7.51
N ILE A 417 6.38 27.02 7.35
CA ILE A 417 5.01 27.53 7.60
C ILE A 417 4.79 27.84 9.08
N ALA A 418 5.33 27.01 9.98
CA ALA A 418 5.22 27.25 11.42
C ALA A 418 5.92 28.55 11.85
N THR A 419 7.11 28.84 11.31
CA THR A 419 7.82 30.10 11.55
C THR A 419 7.03 31.30 11.03
N ALA A 420 6.54 31.24 9.79
CA ALA A 420 5.70 32.31 9.23
C ALA A 420 4.43 32.55 10.09
N ASN A 421 3.82 31.49 10.59
CA ASN A 421 2.66 31.60 11.48
C ASN A 421 3.02 32.22 12.83
N ALA A 422 4.19 31.89 13.42
CA ALA A 422 4.69 32.46 14.68
C ALA A 422 4.99 33.95 14.54
N ASP A 423 5.42 34.40 13.34
CA ASP A 423 5.67 35.79 13.01
C ASP A 423 4.37 36.59 12.72
N GLY A 424 3.20 35.94 12.85
CA GLY A 424 1.89 36.58 12.70
C GLY A 424 1.35 36.55 11.26
N TYR A 425 1.90 35.72 10.36
CA TYR A 425 1.50 35.61 8.95
C TYR A 425 0.58 34.39 8.71
N ASN A 426 -0.20 33.98 9.71
CA ASN A 426 -1.08 32.82 9.68
C ASN A 426 -2.28 32.94 8.71
N ASP A 427 -2.65 34.17 8.30
CA ASP A 427 -3.78 34.42 7.40
C ASP A 427 -3.33 34.74 5.96
N LEU A 428 -2.02 34.81 5.70
CA LEU A 428 -1.52 35.15 4.37
C LEU A 428 -1.62 33.98 3.40
N PRO A 429 -1.95 34.26 2.13
CA PRO A 429 -1.91 33.26 1.07
C PRO A 429 -0.48 32.74 0.85
N VAL A 430 -0.38 31.50 0.40
CA VAL A 430 0.88 30.80 0.11
C VAL A 430 0.92 30.41 -1.36
N ALA A 431 2.03 30.65 -2.05
CA ALA A 431 2.22 30.19 -3.43
C ALA A 431 3.65 29.69 -3.67
N GLY A 432 3.86 28.99 -4.80
CA GLY A 432 5.17 28.55 -5.24
C GLY A 432 5.87 29.57 -6.14
N PHE A 433 7.21 29.60 -6.13
CA PHE A 433 8.01 30.28 -7.12
C PHE A 433 8.68 29.24 -8.03
N ILE A 434 8.29 29.23 -9.29
CA ILE A 434 8.73 28.31 -10.37
C ILE A 434 8.33 26.84 -10.08
N VAL A 435 8.47 26.35 -8.86
CA VAL A 435 8.21 24.96 -8.47
C VAL A 435 7.04 24.86 -7.50
N ALA A 436 6.20 23.84 -7.64
CA ALA A 436 5.15 23.52 -6.68
C ALA A 436 5.73 22.80 -5.46
N SER A 437 5.30 23.16 -4.27
CA SER A 437 5.62 22.44 -3.06
C SER A 437 4.50 21.46 -2.70
N HIS A 438 4.71 20.15 -2.94
CA HIS A 438 3.70 19.13 -2.65
C HIS A 438 3.34 19.06 -1.16
N ASN A 439 4.30 19.29 -0.28
CA ASN A 439 4.09 19.29 1.16
C ASN A 439 3.20 20.46 1.63
N ALA A 440 3.19 21.56 0.91
CA ALA A 440 2.37 22.72 1.23
C ALA A 440 0.86 22.41 1.14
N GLU A 441 0.45 21.39 0.41
CA GLU A 441 -0.97 20.97 0.35
C GLU A 441 -1.56 20.84 1.74
N PHE A 442 -0.91 20.13 2.65
CA PHE A 442 -1.39 19.92 4.01
C PHE A 442 -1.02 21.07 4.98
N TYR A 443 0.25 21.53 4.92
CA TYR A 443 0.77 22.46 5.94
C TYR A 443 0.33 23.91 5.73
N ALA A 444 0.01 24.32 4.50
CA ALA A 444 -0.51 25.67 4.25
C ALA A 444 -1.96 25.88 4.74
N ASP A 445 -2.62 24.84 5.20
CA ASP A 445 -3.95 24.92 5.86
C ASP A 445 -5.01 25.62 5.01
N GLY A 446 -5.15 25.18 3.73
CA GLY A 446 -6.10 25.73 2.78
C GLY A 446 -5.72 27.11 2.19
N ARG A 447 -4.55 27.69 2.56
CA ARG A 447 -4.08 28.99 2.09
C ARG A 447 -3.34 28.97 0.76
N LEU A 448 -3.14 27.79 0.16
CA LEU A 448 -2.47 27.69 -1.15
C LEU A 448 -3.28 28.40 -2.22
N LEU A 449 -2.63 29.31 -2.95
CA LEU A 449 -3.19 29.88 -4.17
C LEU A 449 -3.32 28.80 -5.24
N ARG A 450 -4.42 28.87 -5.99
CA ARG A 450 -4.72 27.89 -7.04
C ARG A 450 -5.13 28.56 -8.33
N ASP A 451 -4.79 27.91 -9.43
CA ASP A 451 -5.27 28.25 -10.75
C ASP A 451 -6.74 27.80 -10.94
N SER A 452 -7.38 28.25 -11.99
CA SER A 452 -8.77 27.90 -12.32
C SER A 452 -8.99 26.39 -12.55
N ASP A 453 -7.93 25.62 -12.81
CA ASP A 453 -7.95 24.16 -12.97
C ASP A 453 -7.68 23.40 -11.65
N GLY A 454 -7.55 24.12 -10.52
CA GLY A 454 -7.32 23.56 -9.20
C GLY A 454 -5.86 23.23 -8.87
N ARG A 455 -4.92 23.46 -9.80
CA ARG A 455 -3.49 23.26 -9.52
C ARG A 455 -2.95 24.35 -8.61
N GLN A 456 -1.88 24.04 -7.88
CA GLN A 456 -1.15 25.06 -7.12
C GLN A 456 -0.65 26.16 -8.05
N HIS A 457 -1.01 27.41 -7.74
CA HIS A 457 -0.50 28.55 -8.47
C HIS A 457 1.01 28.72 -8.26
N ARG A 458 1.74 28.96 -9.33
CA ARG A 458 3.19 29.14 -9.34
C ARG A 458 3.54 30.35 -10.14
N PHE A 459 4.21 31.30 -9.54
CA PHE A 459 4.73 32.45 -10.26
C PHE A 459 5.97 32.04 -11.06
N GLY A 460 5.91 32.18 -12.36
CA GLY A 460 7.01 31.84 -13.28
C GLY A 460 8.11 32.91 -13.34
N SER A 461 7.82 34.15 -12.87
CA SER A 461 8.76 35.26 -12.88
C SER A 461 8.46 36.25 -11.76
N VAL A 462 9.46 37.10 -11.45
CA VAL A 462 9.29 38.20 -10.49
C VAL A 462 8.32 39.26 -11.03
N SER A 463 8.24 39.44 -12.35
CA SER A 463 7.31 40.38 -12.97
C SER A 463 5.85 39.97 -12.78
N GLU A 464 5.55 38.69 -12.93
CA GLU A 464 4.22 38.11 -12.65
C GLU A 464 3.85 38.25 -11.15
N LEU A 465 4.82 37.97 -10.25
CA LEU A 465 4.65 38.16 -8.83
C LEU A 465 4.39 39.62 -8.46
N LYS A 466 5.09 40.56 -9.09
CA LYS A 466 4.84 42.01 -8.94
C LYS A 466 3.43 42.37 -9.35
N GLU A 467 2.99 41.94 -10.53
CA GLU A 467 1.63 42.22 -11.03
C GLU A 467 0.57 41.73 -10.05
N TYR A 468 0.74 40.52 -9.51
CA TYR A 468 -0.16 39.97 -8.51
C TYR A 468 -0.19 40.81 -7.22
N VAL A 469 0.98 41.21 -6.68
CA VAL A 469 1.09 42.00 -5.45
C VAL A 469 0.56 43.43 -5.68
N ASP A 470 0.72 44.00 -6.86
CA ASP A 470 0.16 45.33 -7.20
C ASP A 470 -1.37 45.30 -7.29
N LEU A 471 -1.95 44.22 -7.83
CA LEU A 471 -3.40 43.99 -7.87
C LEU A 471 -4.02 43.74 -6.50
N HIS A 472 -3.27 43.12 -5.59
CA HIS A 472 -3.70 42.76 -4.25
C HIS A 472 -2.94 43.55 -3.16
N SER A 473 -2.80 44.87 -3.37
CA SER A 473 -1.90 45.78 -2.65
C SER A 473 -2.04 45.78 -1.11
N ASP A 474 -3.18 45.32 -0.59
CA ASP A 474 -3.49 45.32 0.84
C ASP A 474 -3.04 44.04 1.58
N ARG A 475 -2.56 43.02 0.86
CA ARG A 475 -2.18 41.74 1.48
C ARG A 475 -0.81 41.26 0.99
N PRO A 476 0.16 41.13 1.90
CA PRO A 476 1.41 40.42 1.62
C PRO A 476 1.15 38.97 1.18
N LEU A 477 2.16 38.35 0.56
CA LEU A 477 2.10 36.98 0.06
C LEU A 477 3.30 36.19 0.60
N LEU A 478 3.08 34.95 1.00
CA LEU A 478 4.14 34.01 1.36
C LEU A 478 4.53 33.19 0.12
N ILE A 479 5.79 33.20 -0.22
CA ILE A 479 6.33 32.46 -1.38
C ILE A 479 7.25 31.35 -0.89
N LEU A 480 6.97 30.12 -1.32
CA LEU A 480 7.86 28.97 -1.19
C LEU A 480 8.75 28.90 -2.44
N SER A 481 10.04 29.15 -2.25
CA SER A 481 11.02 29.17 -3.34
C SER A 481 12.14 28.16 -3.09
N PRO A 482 12.58 27.38 -4.10
CA PRO A 482 13.85 26.69 -4.00
C PRO A 482 14.96 27.67 -3.59
N LEU A 483 15.84 27.23 -2.68
CA LEU A 483 16.89 28.09 -2.11
C LEU A 483 17.79 28.67 -3.20
N GLU A 484 18.05 27.90 -4.27
CA GLU A 484 18.83 28.34 -5.44
C GLU A 484 18.19 29.53 -6.18
N LEU A 485 16.88 29.71 -6.10
CA LEU A 485 16.13 30.75 -6.80
C LEU A 485 15.79 31.95 -5.90
N VAL A 486 16.05 31.90 -4.61
CA VAL A 486 15.71 32.98 -3.66
C VAL A 486 16.40 34.30 -4.06
N HIS A 487 17.61 34.25 -4.61
CA HIS A 487 18.35 35.43 -5.06
C HIS A 487 17.62 36.22 -6.17
N HIS A 488 16.79 35.58 -6.99
CA HIS A 488 15.95 36.28 -7.97
C HIS A 488 14.87 37.13 -7.32
N LEU A 489 14.37 36.70 -6.17
CA LEU A 489 13.38 37.45 -5.39
C LEU A 489 14.04 38.58 -4.61
N THR A 490 15.14 38.31 -3.88
CA THR A 490 15.78 39.25 -2.97
C THR A 490 16.56 40.37 -3.67
N ASN A 491 17.11 40.11 -4.87
CA ASN A 491 17.84 41.09 -5.64
C ASN A 491 16.94 41.92 -6.56
N SER A 492 15.64 41.67 -6.58
CA SER A 492 14.71 42.38 -7.45
C SER A 492 14.37 43.77 -6.89
N GLU A 493 14.48 44.78 -7.72
CA GLU A 493 14.00 46.12 -7.40
C GLU A 493 12.48 46.30 -7.54
N LEU A 494 11.79 45.27 -8.06
CA LEU A 494 10.37 45.34 -8.39
C LEU A 494 9.44 45.10 -7.19
N ILE A 495 9.91 44.39 -6.19
CA ILE A 495 9.14 43.94 -5.01
C ILE A 495 9.99 44.11 -3.76
N ARG A 496 9.36 44.21 -2.59
CA ARG A 496 10.04 44.12 -1.30
C ARG A 496 9.92 42.72 -0.76
N THR A 497 11.03 42.13 -0.34
CA THR A 497 11.09 40.73 0.13
C THR A 497 11.83 40.65 1.46
N ASP A 498 11.31 39.80 2.35
CA ASP A 498 11.94 39.42 3.59
C ASP A 498 12.00 37.87 3.64
N VAL A 499 13.20 37.27 3.69
CA VAL A 499 13.35 35.82 3.88
C VAL A 499 13.10 35.53 5.35
N LEU A 500 12.06 34.73 5.65
CA LEU A 500 11.69 34.41 7.02
C LEU A 500 12.50 33.24 7.56
N GLU A 501 12.61 32.16 6.77
CA GLU A 501 13.35 30.95 7.13
C GLU A 501 13.68 30.11 5.90
N ASP A 502 14.67 29.23 5.98
CA ASP A 502 14.93 28.17 5.01
C ASP A 502 15.21 26.82 5.69
N ASN A 503 15.02 25.73 4.97
CA ASN A 503 15.30 24.38 5.46
C ASN A 503 16.50 23.72 4.75
N GLY A 504 17.29 24.49 4.02
CA GLY A 504 18.42 24.03 3.22
C GLY A 504 18.09 23.65 1.78
N GLU A 505 16.81 23.53 1.40
CA GLU A 505 16.34 23.28 0.04
C GLU A 505 15.31 24.30 -0.43
N VAL A 506 14.42 24.69 0.46
CA VAL A 506 13.33 25.63 0.20
C VAL A 506 13.37 26.74 1.22
N ALA A 507 13.14 27.98 0.81
CA ALA A 507 12.92 29.11 1.69
C ALA A 507 11.46 29.60 1.63
N ILE A 508 10.97 30.14 2.74
CA ILE A 508 9.73 30.91 2.81
C ILE A 508 10.06 32.39 2.81
N VAL A 509 9.53 33.09 1.83
CA VAL A 509 9.81 34.51 1.59
C VAL A 509 8.51 35.30 1.68
N LEU A 510 8.50 36.31 2.53
CA LEU A 510 7.41 37.27 2.59
C LEU A 510 7.61 38.31 1.49
N VAL A 511 6.61 38.47 0.63
CA VAL A 511 6.63 39.41 -0.49
C VAL A 511 5.59 40.49 -0.27
N ARG A 512 6.02 41.75 -0.43
CA ARG A 512 5.19 42.94 -0.31
C ARG A 512 5.37 43.85 -1.52
N ARG A 513 4.40 44.69 -1.72
CA ARG A 513 4.54 45.82 -2.66
C ARG A 513 5.70 46.75 -2.21
N ARG A 514 6.43 47.26 -3.16
CA ARG A 514 7.52 48.24 -2.89
C ARG A 514 6.98 49.63 -2.57
#